data_0c6df82b613237c2d96e34e3f4ff6b92
#
_entry.id   0c6df82b613237c2d96e34e3f4ff6b92
#
_cell.length_a   1.000
_cell.length_b   1.000
_cell.length_c   1.000
_cell.angle_alpha   90.00
_cell.angle_beta   90.00
_cell.angle_gamma   90.00
#
_symmetry.space_group_name_H-M   'P 1'
#
loop_
_entity.id
_entity.type
_entity.pdbx_description
1 polymer ?
#
loop_
_entity_poly.entity_id
_entity_poly.type
_entity_poly.pdbx_seq_one_letter_code
_entity_poly.pdbx_strand_id
1 'polypeptide(L)'
;MQRPIAILYEHPEWFKPLFTELDRLGVPYLRLHAAQHVYDPDEREVPYSLVVNRMSPSAWLRGQREGIFHTLRYLEHLDDIGAPVLNGATAFRYELSKAAQYSLMARLGIAHPATRVLSRPEQAVAAAEALRFPVLVKPNIGGSGAGIQSFGTPDELAESVRGGQLDFGIDHVGLLQEHVPARGDAIVRIEIVNGRFLYAIRLLLTPGTFNLCPADYCELPGMADGVSGRGLPIEAHDPPAELVEHAQRLVAAAGMDVGGVEYLIDARDGEAYFYDLNALSNFVADAPNVIGFNPYVDLAELIVERAGLVPAGVSAA
;
A
#
# COMPACT_ATOMS: atom_id res chain seq x y z
N MET A 1 17.93 -26.12 15.92
CA MET A 1 17.21 -24.88 16.29
C MET A 1 16.33 -24.48 15.13
N GLN A 2 15.09 -24.10 15.36
CA GLN A 2 14.22 -23.57 14.30
C GLN A 2 14.81 -22.24 13.78
N ARG A 3 14.84 -22.05 12.45
CA ARG A 3 15.24 -20.77 11.84
C ARG A 3 14.20 -19.71 12.20
N PRO A 4 14.60 -18.50 12.63
CA PRO A 4 13.64 -17.44 12.97
C PRO A 4 12.95 -16.88 11.71
N ILE A 5 11.81 -16.22 11.90
CA ILE A 5 11.18 -15.34 10.91
C ILE A 5 11.98 -14.03 10.85
N ALA A 6 12.19 -13.46 9.66
CA ALA A 6 12.76 -12.13 9.50
C ALA A 6 11.66 -11.13 9.08
N ILE A 7 11.46 -10.07 9.86
CA ILE A 7 10.56 -8.97 9.52
C ILE A 7 11.39 -7.81 9.00
N LEU A 8 11.35 -7.57 7.69
CA LEU A 8 12.05 -6.47 7.04
C LEU A 8 11.13 -5.24 7.02
N TYR A 9 11.52 -4.17 7.72
CA TYR A 9 10.68 -3.00 7.95
C TYR A 9 11.50 -1.72 8.07
N GLU A 10 10.82 -0.58 8.09
CA GLU A 10 11.45 0.73 8.27
C GLU A 10 10.77 1.55 9.38
N HIS A 11 9.44 1.55 9.45
CA HIS A 11 8.73 2.42 10.39
C HIS A 11 8.77 1.86 11.82
N PRO A 12 9.19 2.66 12.83
CA PRO A 12 9.44 2.13 14.18
C PRO A 12 8.15 1.71 14.92
N GLU A 13 7.00 2.32 14.57
CA GLU A 13 5.76 2.16 15.34
C GLU A 13 4.73 1.24 14.67
N TRP A 14 4.65 1.23 13.33
CA TRP A 14 3.56 0.58 12.61
C TRP A 14 3.45 -0.92 12.85
N PHE A 15 4.55 -1.56 13.22
CA PHE A 15 4.61 -3.03 13.35
C PHE A 15 4.61 -3.51 14.80
N LYS A 16 4.46 -2.61 15.78
CA LYS A 16 4.32 -2.99 17.19
C LYS A 16 3.16 -3.99 17.42
N PRO A 17 1.96 -3.81 16.83
CA PRO A 17 0.88 -4.78 16.98
C PRO A 17 1.25 -6.17 16.45
N LEU A 18 1.93 -6.25 15.28
CA LEU A 18 2.42 -7.52 14.74
C LEU A 18 3.45 -8.17 15.67
N PHE A 19 4.40 -7.40 16.17
CA PHE A 19 5.40 -7.93 17.11
C PHE A 19 4.75 -8.46 18.39
N THR A 20 3.74 -7.77 18.91
CA THR A 20 2.96 -8.22 20.07
C THR A 20 2.32 -9.59 19.83
N GLU A 21 1.73 -9.81 18.65
CA GLU A 21 1.12 -11.10 18.31
C GLU A 21 2.17 -12.21 18.11
N LEU A 22 3.32 -11.91 17.48
CA LEU A 22 4.41 -12.88 17.36
C LEU A 22 5.00 -13.26 18.73
N ASP A 23 5.15 -12.29 19.63
CA ASP A 23 5.56 -12.52 21.02
C ASP A 23 4.53 -13.40 21.76
N ARG A 24 3.23 -13.14 21.59
CA ARG A 24 2.16 -13.97 22.16
C ARG A 24 2.19 -15.41 21.66
N LEU A 25 2.54 -15.62 20.40
CA LEU A 25 2.67 -16.96 19.81
C LEU A 25 3.98 -17.66 20.22
N GLY A 26 4.94 -16.93 20.82
CA GLY A 26 6.20 -17.46 21.29
C GLY A 26 7.11 -18.01 20.19
N VAL A 27 7.01 -17.46 18.96
CA VAL A 27 7.82 -17.90 17.83
C VAL A 27 9.09 -17.03 17.70
N PRO A 28 10.23 -17.62 17.28
CA PRO A 28 11.45 -16.85 17.10
C PRO A 28 11.36 -15.94 15.87
N TYR A 29 11.62 -14.66 16.06
CA TYR A 29 11.71 -13.71 14.93
C TYR A 29 12.82 -12.67 15.13
N LEU A 30 13.28 -12.08 14.03
CA LEU A 30 14.27 -11.01 13.99
C LEU A 30 13.67 -9.78 13.30
N ARG A 31 14.05 -8.61 13.79
CA ARG A 31 13.67 -7.31 13.23
C ARG A 31 14.81 -6.81 12.34
N LEU A 32 14.61 -6.79 11.03
CA LEU A 32 15.56 -6.28 10.06
C LEU A 32 15.16 -4.87 9.64
N HIS A 33 15.91 -3.86 10.09
CA HIS A 33 15.65 -2.48 9.67
C HIS A 33 16.25 -2.24 8.29
N ALA A 34 15.41 -1.89 7.30
CA ALA A 34 15.81 -1.79 5.88
C ALA A 34 16.99 -0.84 5.63
N ALA A 35 17.09 0.28 6.39
CA ALA A 35 18.21 1.23 6.27
C ALA A 35 19.54 0.73 6.86
N GLN A 36 19.52 -0.37 7.60
CA GLN A 36 20.72 -0.95 8.22
C GLN A 36 21.04 -2.34 7.66
N HIS A 37 20.14 -2.84 6.82
CA HIS A 37 20.27 -4.18 6.24
C HIS A 37 21.31 -4.21 5.13
N VAL A 38 22.17 -5.24 5.19
CA VAL A 38 23.17 -5.55 4.17
C VAL A 38 23.07 -7.04 3.86
N TYR A 39 23.22 -7.44 2.61
CA TYR A 39 23.28 -8.83 2.20
C TYR A 39 24.46 -9.06 1.25
N ASP A 40 24.95 -10.30 1.23
CA ASP A 40 25.98 -10.75 0.30
C ASP A 40 25.29 -11.41 -0.91
N PRO A 41 25.46 -10.94 -2.15
CA PRO A 41 24.86 -11.55 -3.33
C PRO A 41 25.40 -12.97 -3.64
N ASP A 42 26.51 -13.38 -3.04
CA ASP A 42 27.04 -14.73 -3.17
C ASP A 42 26.44 -15.72 -2.18
N GLU A 43 25.76 -15.26 -1.13
CA GLU A 43 25.00 -16.14 -0.24
C GLU A 43 23.82 -16.77 -0.97
N ARG A 44 23.73 -18.12 -0.88
CA ARG A 44 22.66 -18.90 -1.51
C ARG A 44 21.63 -19.42 -0.51
N GLU A 45 21.83 -19.18 0.76
CA GLU A 45 20.92 -19.57 1.82
C GLU A 45 20.73 -18.41 2.80
N VAL A 46 19.50 -18.21 3.24
CA VAL A 46 19.20 -17.25 4.30
C VAL A 46 19.01 -17.99 5.64
N PRO A 47 19.41 -17.38 6.78
CA PRO A 47 19.27 -17.98 8.09
C PRO A 47 17.84 -17.89 8.66
N TYR A 48 16.85 -17.61 7.81
CA TYR A 48 15.45 -17.38 8.17
C TYR A 48 14.55 -18.48 7.64
N SER A 49 13.45 -18.77 8.35
CA SER A 49 12.39 -19.65 7.87
C SER A 49 11.45 -18.95 6.86
N LEU A 50 11.29 -17.64 7.03
CA LEU A 50 10.48 -16.77 6.17
C LEU A 50 10.99 -15.34 6.28
N VAL A 51 11.06 -14.62 5.17
CA VAL A 51 11.22 -13.16 5.17
C VAL A 51 9.85 -12.52 4.94
N VAL A 52 9.45 -11.60 5.81
CA VAL A 52 8.19 -10.85 5.70
C VAL A 52 8.53 -9.42 5.30
N ASN A 53 8.15 -9.03 4.10
CA ASN A 53 8.37 -7.67 3.63
C ASN A 53 7.28 -6.72 4.17
N ARG A 54 7.73 -5.74 4.97
CA ARG A 54 6.91 -4.66 5.53
C ARG A 54 7.52 -3.29 5.23
N MET A 55 8.24 -3.15 4.11
CA MET A 55 8.80 -1.88 3.65
C MET A 55 7.71 -1.00 3.06
N SER A 56 7.69 0.27 3.48
CA SER A 56 6.71 1.26 3.01
C SER A 56 7.21 2.04 1.80
N PRO A 57 6.37 2.27 0.78
CA PRO A 57 6.69 3.19 -0.31
C PRO A 57 6.79 4.65 0.17
N SER A 58 6.17 5.00 1.30
CA SER A 58 6.27 6.35 1.89
C SER A 58 7.51 6.58 2.75
N ALA A 59 8.43 5.62 2.85
CA ALA A 59 9.66 5.75 3.64
C ALA A 59 10.54 6.93 3.22
N TRP A 60 10.46 7.35 1.95
CA TRP A 60 11.19 8.53 1.46
C TRP A 60 10.79 9.83 2.18
N LEU A 61 9.55 9.95 2.65
CA LEU A 61 9.08 11.09 3.46
C LEU A 61 9.77 11.18 4.83
N ARG A 62 10.35 10.07 5.28
CA ARG A 62 11.07 9.94 6.55
C ARG A 62 12.59 9.85 6.35
N GLY A 63 13.08 10.23 5.15
CA GLY A 63 14.51 10.20 4.84
C GLY A 63 15.09 8.79 4.62
N GLN A 64 14.24 7.81 4.30
CA GLN A 64 14.62 6.40 4.09
C GLN A 64 14.42 5.95 2.63
N ARG A 65 14.60 6.87 1.68
CA ARG A 65 14.41 6.63 0.24
C ARG A 65 15.27 5.46 -0.28
N GLU A 66 16.52 5.41 0.15
CA GLU A 66 17.48 4.40 -0.28
C GLU A 66 17.04 3.00 0.15
N GLY A 67 16.40 2.89 1.33
CA GLY A 67 15.86 1.64 1.85
C GLY A 67 14.77 1.03 0.96
N ILE A 68 13.99 1.84 0.23
CA ILE A 68 12.98 1.38 -0.72
C ILE A 68 13.65 0.59 -1.85
N PHE A 69 14.65 1.20 -2.50
CA PHE A 69 15.34 0.57 -3.64
C PHE A 69 16.23 -0.59 -3.19
N HIS A 70 16.88 -0.49 -2.03
CA HIS A 70 17.63 -1.59 -1.43
C HIS A 70 16.71 -2.79 -1.15
N THR A 71 15.54 -2.57 -0.56
CA THR A 71 14.57 -3.64 -0.30
C THR A 71 14.16 -4.34 -1.58
N LEU A 72 13.89 -3.60 -2.68
CA LEU A 72 13.53 -4.21 -3.95
C LEU A 72 14.65 -5.14 -4.45
N ARG A 73 15.91 -4.70 -4.40
CA ARG A 73 17.07 -5.54 -4.82
C ARG A 73 17.22 -6.77 -3.93
N TYR A 74 17.03 -6.62 -2.63
CA TYR A 74 17.09 -7.76 -1.72
C TYR A 74 15.98 -8.77 -1.95
N LEU A 75 14.75 -8.32 -2.19
CA LEU A 75 13.64 -9.22 -2.50
C LEU A 75 13.86 -9.96 -3.83
N GLU A 76 14.43 -9.31 -4.84
CA GLU A 76 14.83 -9.96 -6.08
C GLU A 76 15.92 -11.01 -5.87
N HIS A 77 16.93 -10.72 -5.03
CA HIS A 77 17.93 -11.69 -4.64
C HIS A 77 17.29 -12.90 -3.92
N LEU A 78 16.33 -12.67 -3.01
CA LEU A 78 15.61 -13.73 -2.32
C LEU A 78 14.81 -14.62 -3.31
N ASP A 79 14.18 -14.01 -4.33
CA ASP A 79 13.51 -14.75 -5.41
C ASP A 79 14.51 -15.63 -6.21
N ASP A 80 15.69 -15.09 -6.56
CA ASP A 80 16.73 -15.77 -7.32
C ASP A 80 17.29 -17.01 -6.58
N ILE A 81 17.35 -16.96 -5.26
CA ILE A 81 17.82 -18.08 -4.43
C ILE A 81 16.68 -19.00 -3.95
N GLY A 82 15.42 -18.68 -4.29
CA GLY A 82 14.26 -19.47 -3.89
C GLY A 82 13.93 -19.40 -2.39
N ALA A 83 14.31 -18.31 -1.71
CA ALA A 83 14.01 -18.12 -0.31
C ALA A 83 12.51 -17.83 -0.10
N PRO A 84 11.88 -18.36 1.00
CA PRO A 84 10.47 -18.07 1.27
C PRO A 84 10.29 -16.61 1.67
N VAL A 85 9.39 -15.90 0.95
CA VAL A 85 9.08 -14.49 1.21
C VAL A 85 7.57 -14.28 1.23
N LEU A 86 7.06 -13.52 2.20
CA LEU A 86 5.69 -13.00 2.21
C LEU A 86 5.69 -11.58 1.65
N ASN A 87 4.88 -11.33 0.65
CA ASN A 87 4.89 -10.11 -0.18
C ASN A 87 6.28 -9.84 -0.80
N GLY A 88 6.75 -10.80 -1.62
CA GLY A 88 8.04 -10.78 -2.30
C GLY A 88 8.20 -9.67 -3.35
N ALA A 89 9.21 -9.80 -4.23
CA ALA A 89 9.58 -8.77 -5.20
C ALA A 89 8.43 -8.39 -6.14
N THR A 90 7.63 -9.34 -6.60
CA THR A 90 6.49 -9.07 -7.48
C THR A 90 5.45 -8.19 -6.78
N ALA A 91 5.05 -8.54 -5.56
CA ALA A 91 4.13 -7.73 -4.75
C ALA A 91 4.68 -6.32 -4.50
N PHE A 92 5.97 -6.23 -4.17
CA PHE A 92 6.60 -4.95 -3.87
C PHE A 92 6.76 -4.05 -5.11
N ARG A 93 6.94 -4.61 -6.32
CA ARG A 93 6.91 -3.82 -7.57
C ARG A 93 5.57 -3.14 -7.79
N TYR A 94 4.45 -3.80 -7.48
CA TYR A 94 3.13 -3.17 -7.53
C TYR A 94 2.94 -2.14 -6.41
N GLU A 95 3.44 -2.41 -5.21
CA GLU A 95 3.45 -1.42 -4.11
C GLU A 95 4.16 -0.13 -4.52
N LEU A 96 5.27 -0.23 -5.25
CA LEU A 96 6.09 0.90 -5.67
C LEU A 96 5.60 1.59 -6.95
N SER A 97 4.57 1.10 -7.64
CA SER A 97 4.21 1.67 -8.94
C SER A 97 2.71 1.73 -9.17
N LYS A 98 2.15 2.93 -8.99
CA LYS A 98 0.75 3.20 -9.37
C LYS A 98 0.51 3.01 -10.88
N ALA A 99 1.49 3.30 -11.71
CA ALA A 99 1.42 3.03 -13.14
C ALA A 99 1.25 1.52 -13.43
N ALA A 100 1.99 0.67 -12.72
CA ALA A 100 1.85 -0.79 -12.83
C ALA A 100 0.48 -1.26 -12.30
N GLN A 101 -0.02 -0.66 -11.21
CA GLN A 101 -1.35 -0.97 -10.67
C GLN A 101 -2.46 -0.70 -11.69
N TYR A 102 -2.45 0.48 -12.37
CA TYR A 102 -3.43 0.79 -13.40
C TYR A 102 -3.33 -0.13 -14.62
N SER A 103 -2.12 -0.49 -15.03
CA SER A 103 -1.91 -1.48 -16.09
C SER A 103 -2.47 -2.85 -15.70
N LEU A 104 -2.34 -3.24 -14.43
CA LEU A 104 -2.92 -4.48 -13.89
C LEU A 104 -4.45 -4.41 -13.89
N MET A 105 -5.04 -3.33 -13.40
CA MET A 105 -6.49 -3.13 -13.40
C MET A 105 -7.06 -3.20 -14.80
N ALA A 106 -6.45 -2.50 -15.77
CA ALA A 106 -6.83 -2.55 -17.17
C ALA A 106 -6.77 -3.97 -17.76
N ARG A 107 -5.68 -4.70 -17.51
CA ARG A 107 -5.50 -6.10 -17.96
C ARG A 107 -6.56 -7.04 -17.39
N LEU A 108 -7.02 -6.80 -16.17
CA LEU A 108 -8.06 -7.59 -15.52
C LEU A 108 -9.49 -7.14 -15.85
N GLY A 109 -9.66 -6.06 -16.63
CA GLY A 109 -10.96 -5.47 -16.93
C GLY A 109 -11.63 -4.82 -15.72
N ILE A 110 -10.86 -4.38 -14.72
CA ILE A 110 -11.36 -3.71 -13.53
C ILE A 110 -11.33 -2.22 -13.76
N ALA A 111 -12.48 -1.56 -13.56
CA ALA A 111 -12.63 -0.13 -13.79
C ALA A 111 -11.73 0.70 -12.85
N HIS A 112 -11.07 1.69 -13.43
CA HIS A 112 -10.17 2.61 -12.73
C HIS A 112 -10.26 4.01 -13.37
N PRO A 113 -9.89 5.08 -12.64
CA PRO A 113 -9.91 6.43 -13.21
C PRO A 113 -9.02 6.54 -14.46
N ALA A 114 -9.48 7.26 -15.47
CA ALA A 114 -8.68 7.51 -16.67
C ALA A 114 -7.36 8.17 -16.31
N THR A 115 -6.26 7.56 -16.74
CA THR A 115 -4.91 7.93 -16.30
C THR A 115 -3.93 8.00 -17.47
N ARG A 116 -2.98 8.92 -17.39
CA ARG A 116 -1.81 9.02 -18.27
C ARG A 116 -0.54 8.95 -17.42
N VAL A 117 0.43 8.17 -17.86
CA VAL A 117 1.75 8.08 -17.21
C VAL A 117 2.70 9.01 -17.94
N LEU A 118 3.40 9.83 -17.18
CA LEU A 118 4.25 10.90 -17.69
C LEU A 118 5.69 10.70 -17.20
N SER A 119 6.65 10.94 -18.08
CA SER A 119 8.09 10.94 -17.75
C SER A 119 8.67 12.35 -17.54
N ARG A 120 7.87 13.39 -17.87
CA ARG A 120 8.26 14.80 -17.73
C ARG A 120 7.03 15.66 -17.47
N PRO A 121 7.13 16.68 -16.59
CA PRO A 121 6.05 17.61 -16.31
C PRO A 121 5.45 18.30 -17.55
N GLU A 122 6.30 18.64 -18.55
CA GLU A 122 5.89 19.36 -19.75
C GLU A 122 4.88 18.59 -20.62
N GLN A 123 4.81 17.26 -20.44
CA GLN A 123 3.85 16.41 -21.14
C GLN A 123 2.42 16.55 -20.62
N ALA A 124 2.23 17.09 -19.39
CA ALA A 124 0.95 17.07 -18.69
C ALA A 124 -0.15 17.81 -19.45
N VAL A 125 0.16 18.97 -20.05
CA VAL A 125 -0.85 19.78 -20.75
C VAL A 125 -1.41 19.02 -21.94
N ALA A 126 -0.58 18.47 -22.82
CA ALA A 126 -1.03 17.71 -23.99
C ALA A 126 -1.73 16.39 -23.56
N ALA A 127 -1.25 15.73 -22.53
CA ALA A 127 -1.86 14.50 -22.01
C ALA A 127 -3.25 14.74 -21.40
N ALA A 128 -3.51 15.95 -20.89
CA ALA A 128 -4.79 16.34 -20.30
C ALA A 128 -5.91 16.54 -21.32
N GLU A 129 -5.60 16.76 -22.60
CA GLU A 129 -6.62 16.96 -23.65
C GLU A 129 -7.60 15.78 -23.79
N ALA A 130 -7.15 14.58 -23.41
CA ALA A 130 -7.95 13.35 -23.44
C ALA A 130 -8.58 12.99 -22.09
N LEU A 131 -8.55 13.91 -21.11
CA LEU A 131 -9.07 13.69 -19.77
C LEU A 131 -10.12 14.73 -19.40
N ARG A 132 -11.04 14.33 -18.53
CA ARG A 132 -12.06 15.23 -17.98
C ARG A 132 -11.54 15.90 -16.72
N PHE A 133 -11.61 17.22 -16.68
CA PHE A 133 -11.30 18.01 -15.49
C PHE A 133 -12.40 17.93 -14.42
N PRO A 134 -12.06 18.04 -13.13
CA PRO A 134 -10.72 18.24 -12.56
C PRO A 134 -9.79 17.04 -12.80
N VAL A 135 -8.46 17.29 -12.81
CA VAL A 135 -7.45 16.25 -12.89
C VAL A 135 -6.52 16.30 -11.68
N LEU A 136 -5.93 15.16 -11.36
CA LEU A 136 -4.90 15.01 -10.33
C LEU A 136 -3.56 14.74 -11.00
N VAL A 137 -2.50 15.38 -10.50
CA VAL A 137 -1.12 14.97 -10.74
C VAL A 137 -0.60 14.34 -9.47
N LYS A 138 -0.01 13.14 -9.59
CA LYS A 138 0.53 12.42 -8.43
C LYS A 138 1.81 11.68 -8.78
N PRO A 139 2.76 11.52 -7.83
CA PRO A 139 3.95 10.71 -8.04
C PRO A 139 3.57 9.23 -8.18
N ASN A 140 4.35 8.48 -8.95
CA ASN A 140 4.18 7.03 -9.12
C ASN A 140 4.51 6.28 -7.83
N ILE A 141 5.65 6.57 -7.20
CA ILE A 141 5.97 6.08 -5.86
C ILE A 141 5.44 7.10 -4.85
N GLY A 142 4.34 6.77 -4.23
CA GLY A 142 3.67 7.63 -3.26
C GLY A 142 3.29 6.88 -2.00
N GLY A 143 2.55 7.54 -1.13
CA GLY A 143 1.94 6.98 0.06
C GLY A 143 1.27 8.09 0.84
N SER A 144 0.19 7.78 1.56
CA SER A 144 -0.55 8.73 2.41
C SER A 144 -0.98 10.03 1.69
N GLY A 145 -1.20 9.99 0.37
CA GLY A 145 -1.61 11.17 -0.41
C GLY A 145 -0.51 12.21 -0.67
N ALA A 146 0.73 11.92 -0.31
CA ALA A 146 1.83 12.87 -0.48
C ALA A 146 2.08 13.20 -1.96
N GLY A 147 2.29 14.49 -2.25
CA GLY A 147 2.60 14.98 -3.59
C GLY A 147 1.43 15.03 -4.57
N ILE A 148 0.20 14.73 -4.12
CA ILE A 148 -0.99 14.86 -4.97
C ILE A 148 -1.36 16.34 -5.12
N GLN A 149 -1.49 16.78 -6.36
CA GLN A 149 -1.94 18.12 -6.73
C GLN A 149 -3.22 18.03 -7.58
N SER A 150 -4.20 18.90 -7.32
CA SER A 150 -5.47 18.94 -8.04
C SER A 150 -5.56 20.20 -8.89
N PHE A 151 -6.06 20.06 -10.13
CA PHE A 151 -6.24 21.14 -11.07
C PHE A 151 -7.68 21.13 -11.58
N GLY A 152 -8.38 22.26 -11.38
CA GLY A 152 -9.77 22.42 -11.76
C GLY A 152 -9.93 22.69 -13.27
N THR A 153 -8.91 23.31 -13.88
CA THR A 153 -8.94 23.75 -15.28
C THR A 153 -7.63 23.45 -16.01
N PRO A 154 -7.66 23.38 -17.38
CA PRO A 154 -6.46 23.27 -18.19
C PRO A 154 -5.46 24.43 -17.98
N ASP A 155 -5.95 25.64 -17.73
CA ASP A 155 -5.11 26.82 -17.53
C ASP A 155 -4.33 26.73 -16.21
N GLU A 156 -4.93 26.28 -15.12
CA GLU A 156 -4.27 26.03 -13.85
C GLU A 156 -3.13 25.00 -14.01
N LEU A 157 -3.41 23.88 -14.72
CA LEU A 157 -2.39 22.88 -15.00
C LEU A 157 -1.23 23.47 -15.83
N ALA A 158 -1.54 24.24 -16.89
CA ALA A 158 -0.54 24.85 -17.74
C ALA A 158 0.31 25.89 -16.99
N GLU A 159 -0.28 26.63 -16.05
CA GLU A 159 0.47 27.57 -15.19
C GLU A 159 1.42 26.82 -14.26
N SER A 160 0.97 25.75 -13.61
CA SER A 160 1.79 24.92 -12.73
C SER A 160 2.96 24.28 -13.49
N VAL A 161 2.74 23.79 -14.72
CA VAL A 161 3.80 23.27 -15.59
C VAL A 161 4.83 24.36 -15.90
N ARG A 162 4.39 25.56 -16.36
CA ARG A 162 5.29 26.68 -16.66
C ARG A 162 6.06 27.16 -15.43
N GLY A 163 5.45 27.09 -14.26
CA GLY A 163 6.07 27.46 -12.99
C GLY A 163 7.02 26.40 -12.41
N GLY A 164 7.15 25.22 -13.05
CA GLY A 164 7.99 24.13 -12.57
C GLY A 164 7.52 23.56 -11.22
N GLN A 165 6.22 23.56 -10.97
CA GLN A 165 5.62 23.19 -9.67
C GLN A 165 5.22 21.72 -9.57
N LEU A 166 5.27 20.97 -10.68
CA LEU A 166 4.95 19.55 -10.67
C LEU A 166 6.15 18.72 -10.21
N ASP A 167 5.96 17.96 -9.15
CA ASP A 167 6.94 17.00 -8.63
C ASP A 167 6.45 15.57 -8.85
N PHE A 168 7.22 14.77 -9.57
CA PHE A 168 6.93 13.36 -9.85
C PHE A 168 7.53 12.40 -8.81
N GLY A 169 8.13 12.93 -7.74
CA GLY A 169 8.67 12.11 -6.67
C GLY A 169 10.02 11.47 -7.02
N ILE A 170 10.33 10.41 -6.28
CA ILE A 170 11.70 9.86 -6.21
C ILE A 170 12.12 9.02 -7.41
N ASP A 171 11.20 8.55 -8.24
CA ASP A 171 11.47 7.79 -9.48
C ASP A 171 11.26 8.65 -10.74
N HIS A 172 10.87 9.91 -10.58
CA HIS A 172 10.62 10.86 -11.66
C HIS A 172 9.54 10.41 -12.66
N VAL A 173 8.59 9.60 -12.22
CA VAL A 173 7.41 9.18 -12.99
C VAL A 173 6.16 9.80 -12.36
N GLY A 174 5.40 10.54 -13.17
CA GLY A 174 4.16 11.15 -12.75
C GLY A 174 2.94 10.48 -13.37
N LEU A 175 1.81 10.58 -12.69
CA LEU A 175 0.52 10.19 -13.22
C LEU A 175 -0.39 11.42 -13.29
N LEU A 176 -0.99 11.64 -14.45
CA LEU A 176 -2.09 12.57 -14.65
C LEU A 176 -3.38 11.78 -14.76
N GLN A 177 -4.33 12.04 -13.85
CA GLN A 177 -5.52 11.22 -13.68
C GLN A 177 -6.77 12.07 -13.52
N GLU A 178 -7.90 11.62 -14.08
CA GLU A 178 -9.20 12.22 -13.79
C GLU A 178 -9.52 12.14 -12.30
N HIS A 179 -9.96 13.24 -11.73
CA HIS A 179 -10.53 13.23 -10.38
C HIS A 179 -11.95 12.70 -10.43
N VAL A 180 -12.18 11.56 -9.81
CA VAL A 180 -13.49 10.93 -9.67
C VAL A 180 -14.14 11.40 -8.39
N PRO A 181 -15.27 12.13 -8.43
CA PRO A 181 -15.97 12.54 -7.21
C PRO A 181 -16.60 11.33 -6.53
N ALA A 182 -16.22 11.09 -5.29
CA ALA A 182 -16.72 9.95 -4.52
C ALA A 182 -18.18 10.19 -4.06
N ARG A 183 -19.07 9.22 -4.31
CA ARG A 183 -20.45 9.27 -3.84
C ARG A 183 -20.49 9.27 -2.30
N GLY A 184 -21.16 10.26 -1.73
CA GLY A 184 -21.28 10.43 -0.27
C GLY A 184 -19.95 10.76 0.40
N ASP A 185 -19.02 11.38 -0.35
CA ASP A 185 -17.70 11.77 0.14
C ASP A 185 -17.01 10.64 0.91
N ALA A 186 -16.97 9.44 0.33
CA ALA A 186 -16.42 8.27 1.00
C ALA A 186 -15.67 7.36 0.03
N ILE A 187 -14.64 6.72 0.56
CA ILE A 187 -13.94 5.61 -0.11
C ILE A 187 -14.10 4.33 0.70
N VAL A 188 -13.85 3.20 0.06
CA VAL A 188 -13.85 1.90 0.73
C VAL A 188 -12.48 1.25 0.55
N ARG A 189 -11.96 0.69 1.63
CA ARG A 189 -10.76 -0.12 1.63
C ARG A 189 -11.10 -1.55 2.04
N ILE A 190 -10.73 -2.51 1.20
CA ILE A 190 -10.90 -3.95 1.38
C ILE A 190 -9.55 -4.54 1.75
N GLU A 191 -9.48 -5.30 2.84
CA GLU A 191 -8.29 -6.03 3.25
C GLU A 191 -8.40 -7.51 2.90
N ILE A 192 -7.37 -8.02 2.24
CA ILE A 192 -7.24 -9.40 1.79
C ILE A 192 -6.01 -10.02 2.47
N VAL A 193 -6.19 -11.17 3.11
CA VAL A 193 -5.11 -11.95 3.72
C VAL A 193 -5.19 -13.39 3.19
N ASN A 194 -4.09 -13.91 2.68
CA ASN A 194 -4.00 -15.25 2.10
C ASN A 194 -5.09 -15.53 1.04
N GLY A 195 -5.37 -14.54 0.18
CA GLY A 195 -6.40 -14.60 -0.85
C GLY A 195 -7.85 -14.53 -0.34
N ARG A 196 -8.07 -14.36 0.96
CA ARG A 196 -9.40 -14.31 1.57
C ARG A 196 -9.74 -12.88 1.98
N PHE A 197 -11.00 -12.51 1.80
CA PHE A 197 -11.55 -11.30 2.38
C PHE A 197 -11.43 -11.34 3.91
N LEU A 198 -10.82 -10.33 4.50
CA LEU A 198 -10.67 -10.22 5.94
C LEU A 198 -11.71 -9.26 6.52
N TYR A 199 -11.72 -8.03 6.05
CA TYR A 199 -12.72 -7.01 6.38
C TYR A 199 -12.70 -5.89 5.34
N ALA A 200 -13.68 -5.00 5.41
CA ALA A 200 -13.62 -3.71 4.74
C ALA A 200 -14.05 -2.57 5.67
N ILE A 201 -13.53 -1.40 5.38
CA ILE A 201 -13.85 -0.15 6.06
C ILE A 201 -14.25 0.91 5.04
N ARG A 202 -15.15 1.78 5.47
CA ARG A 202 -15.51 3.00 4.77
C ARG A 202 -14.89 4.19 5.49
N LEU A 203 -14.17 5.02 4.73
CA LEU A 203 -13.52 6.23 5.22
C LEU A 203 -14.27 7.43 4.66
N LEU A 204 -14.70 8.34 5.52
CA LEU A 204 -15.34 9.58 5.11
C LEU A 204 -14.27 10.62 4.78
N LEU A 205 -14.37 11.20 3.57
CA LEU A 205 -13.42 12.18 3.08
C LEU A 205 -13.68 13.55 3.71
N THR A 206 -12.61 14.23 4.05
CA THR A 206 -12.64 15.65 4.40
C THR A 206 -12.24 16.48 3.19
N PRO A 207 -12.97 17.52 2.79
CA PRO A 207 -12.65 18.34 1.64
C PRO A 207 -11.19 18.83 1.66
N GLY A 208 -10.47 18.64 0.54
CA GLY A 208 -9.08 19.08 0.38
C GLY A 208 -8.02 18.17 1.00
N THR A 209 -8.39 17.02 1.57
CA THR A 209 -7.47 16.05 2.16
C THR A 209 -7.29 14.82 1.28
N PHE A 210 -6.05 14.49 0.95
CA PHE A 210 -5.67 13.26 0.23
C PHE A 210 -4.99 12.22 1.12
N ASN A 211 -4.74 12.52 2.40
CA ASN A 211 -4.22 11.54 3.36
C ASN A 211 -5.37 10.66 3.88
N LEU A 212 -5.47 9.45 3.36
CA LEU A 212 -6.54 8.50 3.64
C LEU A 212 -6.00 7.26 4.40
N CYS A 213 -4.86 7.39 5.07
CA CYS A 213 -4.28 6.29 5.82
C CYS A 213 -5.15 5.94 7.06
N PRO A 214 -5.68 4.72 7.15
CA PRO A 214 -6.54 4.31 8.26
C PRO A 214 -5.78 3.88 9.52
N ALA A 215 -4.44 3.76 9.44
CA ALA A 215 -3.62 3.29 10.53
C ALA A 215 -3.20 4.41 11.50
N ASP A 216 -2.85 4.03 12.73
CA ASP A 216 -2.15 4.90 13.66
C ASP A 216 -0.81 5.36 13.08
N TYR A 217 -0.35 6.56 13.47
CA TYR A 217 0.96 7.10 13.09
C TYR A 217 1.17 7.43 11.60
N CYS A 218 0.11 7.76 10.86
CA CYS A 218 0.22 8.24 9.48
C CYS A 218 0.52 9.74 9.39
N GLU A 219 1.28 10.30 10.32
CA GLU A 219 1.69 11.71 10.29
C GLU A 219 2.77 11.93 9.21
N LEU A 220 2.55 12.91 8.34
CA LEU A 220 3.53 13.35 7.37
C LEU A 220 4.41 14.44 7.98
N PRO A 221 5.76 14.35 7.89
CA PRO A 221 6.64 15.42 8.32
C PRO A 221 6.32 16.75 7.60
N GLY A 222 6.08 17.81 8.36
CA GLY A 222 5.83 19.16 7.80
C GLY A 222 4.38 19.50 7.49
N MET A 223 3.41 18.65 7.76
CA MET A 223 2.01 19.04 7.81
C MET A 223 1.67 19.64 9.19
N ALA A 224 0.91 20.74 9.18
CA ALA A 224 0.45 21.39 10.41
C ALA A 224 -0.30 20.40 11.31
N ASP A 225 -0.08 20.51 12.61
CA ASP A 225 -0.75 19.73 13.64
C ASP A 225 -2.25 19.58 13.35
N GLY A 226 -2.71 18.34 13.10
CA GLY A 226 -4.14 18.03 13.00
C GLY A 226 -4.60 17.14 11.87
N VAL A 227 -3.74 16.69 10.96
CA VAL A 227 -4.11 15.74 9.89
C VAL A 227 -3.43 14.39 10.12
N SER A 228 -3.60 13.85 11.31
CA SER A 228 -3.34 12.42 11.57
C SER A 228 -4.58 11.62 11.16
N GLY A 229 -4.44 10.38 10.73
CA GLY A 229 -5.56 9.47 10.45
C GLY A 229 -6.53 9.29 11.64
N ARG A 230 -6.18 9.79 12.82
CA ARG A 230 -7.01 9.83 14.05
C ARG A 230 -8.28 10.67 13.96
N GLY A 231 -8.50 11.44 12.89
CA GLY A 231 -9.67 12.32 12.76
C GLY A 231 -10.61 11.94 11.62
N LEU A 232 -10.29 10.95 10.80
CA LEU A 232 -11.19 10.48 9.75
C LEU A 232 -12.25 9.58 10.37
N PRO A 233 -13.55 9.87 10.16
CA PRO A 233 -14.59 8.94 10.56
C PRO A 233 -14.44 7.64 9.74
N ILE A 234 -14.22 6.53 10.45
CA ILE A 234 -14.03 5.20 9.88
C ILE A 234 -15.10 4.30 10.44
N GLU A 235 -15.75 3.53 9.58
CA GLU A 235 -16.76 2.55 9.97
C GLU A 235 -16.53 1.21 9.26
N ALA A 236 -16.91 0.11 9.89
CA ALA A 236 -16.95 -1.19 9.23
C ALA A 236 -17.93 -1.13 8.05
N HIS A 237 -17.58 -1.80 6.96
CA HIS A 237 -18.38 -1.82 5.75
C HIS A 237 -18.50 -3.24 5.20
N ASP A 238 -19.66 -3.55 4.62
CA ASP A 238 -19.90 -4.82 3.92
C ASP A 238 -20.04 -4.53 2.41
N PRO A 239 -18.96 -4.66 1.63
CA PRO A 239 -19.00 -4.35 0.20
C PRO A 239 -19.73 -5.42 -0.59
N PRO A 240 -20.32 -5.10 -1.76
CA PRO A 240 -20.87 -6.09 -2.68
C PRO A 240 -19.85 -7.19 -3.01
N ALA A 241 -20.33 -8.44 -3.09
CA ALA A 241 -19.47 -9.61 -3.32
C ALA A 241 -18.62 -9.48 -4.59
N GLU A 242 -19.14 -8.87 -5.65
CA GLU A 242 -18.41 -8.59 -6.89
C GLU A 242 -17.17 -7.71 -6.67
N LEU A 243 -17.28 -6.68 -5.83
CA LEU A 243 -16.16 -5.78 -5.52
C LEU A 243 -15.12 -6.47 -4.64
N VAL A 244 -15.54 -7.35 -3.75
CA VAL A 244 -14.63 -8.23 -3.00
C VAL A 244 -13.88 -9.16 -3.94
N GLU A 245 -14.57 -9.77 -4.92
CA GLU A 245 -13.93 -10.62 -5.93
C GLU A 245 -12.92 -9.83 -6.78
N HIS A 246 -13.24 -8.60 -7.18
CA HIS A 246 -12.29 -7.73 -7.89
C HIS A 246 -11.04 -7.47 -7.04
N ALA A 247 -11.19 -7.16 -5.76
CA ALA A 247 -10.07 -6.96 -4.84
C ALA A 247 -9.21 -8.23 -4.70
N GLN A 248 -9.83 -9.40 -4.54
CA GLN A 248 -9.12 -10.68 -4.47
C GLN A 248 -8.34 -10.98 -5.76
N ARG A 249 -8.94 -10.73 -6.93
CA ARG A 249 -8.28 -10.90 -8.23
C ARG A 249 -7.08 -9.96 -8.40
N LEU A 250 -7.19 -8.71 -7.95
CA LEU A 250 -6.10 -7.73 -7.95
C LEU A 250 -4.94 -8.20 -7.08
N VAL A 251 -5.22 -8.55 -5.83
CA VAL A 251 -4.22 -9.03 -4.85
C VAL A 251 -3.51 -10.28 -5.36
N ALA A 252 -4.27 -11.27 -5.87
CA ALA A 252 -3.71 -12.50 -6.43
C ALA A 252 -2.84 -12.23 -7.66
N ALA A 253 -3.31 -11.41 -8.62
CA ALA A 253 -2.58 -11.09 -9.84
C ALA A 253 -1.34 -10.21 -9.61
N ALA A 254 -1.31 -9.47 -8.50
CA ALA A 254 -0.14 -8.73 -8.03
C ALA A 254 0.85 -9.59 -7.22
N GLY A 255 0.54 -10.87 -6.99
CA GLY A 255 1.39 -11.77 -6.20
C GLY A 255 1.48 -11.38 -4.72
N MET A 256 0.42 -10.80 -4.17
CA MET A 256 0.37 -10.38 -2.78
C MET A 256 -0.25 -11.48 -1.91
N ASP A 257 0.40 -11.80 -0.80
CA ASP A 257 -0.17 -12.65 0.26
C ASP A 257 -1.09 -11.85 1.19
N VAL A 258 -0.76 -10.58 1.38
CA VAL A 258 -1.52 -9.59 2.16
C VAL A 258 -1.61 -8.31 1.34
N GLY A 259 -2.82 -7.75 1.22
CA GLY A 259 -3.00 -6.52 0.46
C GLY A 259 -4.28 -5.77 0.83
N GLY A 260 -4.18 -4.44 0.85
CA GLY A 260 -5.32 -3.53 0.95
C GLY A 260 -5.64 -2.93 -0.43
N VAL A 261 -6.91 -2.96 -0.81
CA VAL A 261 -7.38 -2.44 -2.10
C VAL A 261 -8.39 -1.33 -1.88
N GLU A 262 -8.20 -0.20 -2.54
CA GLU A 262 -9.07 0.96 -2.38
C GLU A 262 -9.92 1.20 -3.62
N TYR A 263 -11.21 1.46 -3.40
CA TYR A 263 -12.14 1.87 -4.44
C TYR A 263 -13.07 2.99 -3.94
N LEU A 264 -13.69 3.66 -4.88
CA LEU A 264 -14.78 4.61 -4.63
C LEU A 264 -15.93 4.35 -5.62
N ILE A 265 -17.11 4.80 -5.26
CA ILE A 265 -18.25 4.84 -6.17
C ILE A 265 -18.32 6.25 -6.77
N ASP A 266 -18.29 6.35 -8.10
CA ASP A 266 -18.41 7.64 -8.78
C ASP A 266 -19.80 8.23 -8.52
N ALA A 267 -19.86 9.48 -8.07
CA ALA A 267 -21.10 10.19 -7.82
C ALA A 267 -21.89 10.48 -9.10
N ARG A 268 -21.24 10.42 -10.27
CA ARG A 268 -21.81 10.78 -11.58
C ARG A 268 -22.55 9.63 -12.25
N ASP A 269 -21.98 8.43 -12.22
CA ASP A 269 -22.50 7.25 -12.93
C ASP A 269 -22.84 6.07 -12.01
N GLY A 270 -22.32 6.05 -10.80
CA GLY A 270 -22.53 4.99 -9.83
C GLY A 270 -21.63 3.79 -9.98
N GLU A 271 -20.65 3.85 -10.88
CA GLU A 271 -19.68 2.79 -11.08
C GLU A 271 -18.60 2.78 -9.99
N ALA A 272 -18.08 1.60 -9.71
CA ALA A 272 -16.96 1.42 -8.77
C ALA A 272 -15.62 1.57 -9.51
N TYR A 273 -14.79 2.50 -9.06
CA TYR A 273 -13.44 2.72 -9.59
C TYR A 273 -12.40 2.34 -8.55
N PHE A 274 -11.56 1.35 -8.88
CA PHE A 274 -10.41 0.96 -8.08
C PHE A 274 -9.22 1.87 -8.40
N TYR A 275 -8.47 2.31 -7.38
CA TYR A 275 -7.44 3.33 -7.63
C TYR A 275 -6.14 3.15 -6.81
N ASP A 276 -6.11 2.28 -5.82
CA ASP A 276 -4.90 2.00 -5.04
C ASP A 276 -4.84 0.54 -4.58
N LEU A 277 -3.63 -0.01 -4.59
CA LEU A 277 -3.32 -1.38 -4.19
C LEU A 277 -2.08 -1.35 -3.30
N ASN A 278 -2.22 -1.80 -2.06
CA ASN A 278 -1.21 -1.67 -1.03
C ASN A 278 -0.76 -3.05 -0.52
N ALA A 279 0.46 -3.49 -0.84
CA ALA A 279 1.07 -4.70 -0.29
C ALA A 279 1.50 -4.51 1.16
N LEU A 280 1.87 -3.28 1.54
CA LEU A 280 2.02 -2.91 2.92
C LEU A 280 0.67 -2.46 3.47
N SER A 281 -0.19 -3.38 3.82
CA SER A 281 -1.38 -3.03 4.55
C SER A 281 -1.07 -2.84 6.04
N ASN A 282 -1.18 -1.59 6.49
CA ASN A 282 -1.30 -1.27 7.91
C ASN A 282 -2.80 -1.28 8.20
N PHE A 283 -3.25 -2.29 8.94
CA PHE A 283 -4.66 -2.46 9.26
C PHE A 283 -5.24 -1.24 10.01
N VAL A 284 -6.56 -1.15 10.02
CA VAL A 284 -7.26 -0.04 10.66
C VAL A 284 -6.86 0.10 12.14
N ALA A 285 -6.61 1.35 12.54
CA ALA A 285 -6.38 1.68 13.94
C ALA A 285 -7.59 1.33 14.80
N ASP A 286 -7.35 0.94 16.05
CA ASP A 286 -8.42 0.55 16.98
C ASP A 286 -9.38 -0.52 16.40
N ALA A 287 -8.83 -1.46 15.63
CA ALA A 287 -9.56 -2.49 14.91
C ALA A 287 -10.63 -3.20 15.76
N PRO A 288 -10.38 -3.59 17.03
CA PRO A 288 -11.41 -4.24 17.85
C PRO A 288 -12.68 -3.42 18.01
N ASN A 289 -12.58 -2.08 18.07
CA ASN A 289 -13.75 -1.21 18.19
C ASN A 289 -14.39 -0.89 16.83
N VAL A 290 -13.61 -0.86 15.75
CA VAL A 290 -14.10 -0.53 14.40
C VAL A 290 -14.69 -1.75 13.69
N ILE A 291 -13.97 -2.88 13.72
CA ILE A 291 -14.33 -4.10 12.97
C ILE A 291 -14.62 -5.32 13.86
N GLY A 292 -14.49 -5.21 15.18
CA GLY A 292 -14.84 -6.24 16.14
C GLY A 292 -13.77 -7.28 16.44
N PHE A 293 -12.58 -7.22 15.81
CA PHE A 293 -11.48 -8.16 16.03
C PHE A 293 -10.11 -7.53 15.74
N ASN A 294 -9.03 -8.25 16.10
CA ASN A 294 -7.65 -7.82 15.85
C ASN A 294 -7.08 -8.52 14.61
N PRO A 295 -6.95 -7.83 13.44
CA PRO A 295 -6.49 -8.43 12.19
C PRO A 295 -5.00 -8.83 12.21
N TYR A 296 -4.22 -8.36 13.19
CA TYR A 296 -2.84 -8.80 13.36
C TYR A 296 -2.73 -10.25 13.86
N VAL A 297 -3.80 -10.81 14.44
CA VAL A 297 -3.87 -12.23 14.78
C VAL A 297 -3.82 -13.06 13.49
N ASP A 298 -4.68 -12.74 12.51
CA ASP A 298 -4.73 -13.44 11.22
C ASP A 298 -3.40 -13.31 10.45
N LEU A 299 -2.79 -12.13 10.49
CA LEU A 299 -1.48 -11.91 9.87
C LEU A 299 -0.38 -12.72 10.56
N ALA A 300 -0.33 -12.73 11.88
CA ALA A 300 0.69 -13.47 12.64
C ALA A 300 0.53 -14.99 12.44
N GLU A 301 -0.70 -15.50 12.41
CA GLU A 301 -1.00 -16.90 12.12
C GLU A 301 -0.56 -17.29 10.71
N LEU A 302 -0.86 -16.47 9.69
CA LEU A 302 -0.37 -16.68 8.33
C LEU A 302 1.16 -16.72 8.26
N ILE A 303 1.83 -15.79 8.94
CA ILE A 303 3.30 -15.72 8.97
C ILE A 303 3.87 -17.01 9.58
N VAL A 304 3.33 -17.47 10.69
CA VAL A 304 3.77 -18.69 11.40
C VAL A 304 3.53 -19.93 10.55
N GLU A 305 2.36 -20.04 9.90
CA GLU A 305 2.02 -21.10 8.97
C GLU A 305 3.02 -21.16 7.80
N ARG A 306 3.27 -20.02 7.15
CA ARG A 306 4.19 -19.93 6.00
C ARG A 306 5.65 -20.19 6.39
N ALA A 307 6.04 -19.87 7.62
CA ALA A 307 7.36 -20.17 8.18
C ALA A 307 7.53 -21.65 8.55
N GLY A 308 6.45 -22.45 8.54
CA GLY A 308 6.45 -23.83 9.00
C GLY A 308 6.78 -23.98 10.48
N LEU A 309 6.42 -22.96 11.28
CA LEU A 309 6.67 -22.95 12.74
C LEU A 309 5.43 -23.41 13.50
N VAL A 310 5.66 -23.94 14.71
CA VAL A 310 4.59 -24.31 15.63
C VAL A 310 4.62 -23.33 16.82
N PRO A 311 3.48 -22.68 17.14
CA PRO A 311 3.40 -21.80 18.29
C PRO A 311 3.79 -22.50 19.59
N ALA A 312 4.43 -21.76 20.51
CA ALA A 312 4.77 -22.30 21.82
C ALA A 312 3.47 -22.68 22.58
N GLY A 313 3.38 -23.94 23.04
CA GLY A 313 2.22 -24.45 23.76
C GLY A 313 1.24 -25.30 22.93
N VAL A 314 1.43 -25.38 21.61
CA VAL A 314 0.72 -26.38 20.77
C VAL A 314 1.64 -27.58 20.62
N SER A 315 1.37 -28.67 21.34
CA SER A 315 2.07 -29.94 21.14
C SER A 315 1.74 -30.47 19.75
N ALA A 316 2.75 -30.80 18.96
CA ALA A 316 2.54 -31.52 17.70
C ALA A 316 1.77 -32.82 18.01
N ALA A 317 0.55 -32.94 17.51
CA ALA A 317 -0.28 -34.12 17.64
C ALA A 317 0.23 -35.25 16.74
#